data_33f9c95522ae5c8210e3a1f4059409ac
#
_entry.id   33f9c95522ae5c8210e3a1f4059409ac
#
_cell.length_a   1.000
_cell.length_b   1.000
_cell.length_c   1.000
_cell.angle_alpha   90.00
_cell.angle_beta   90.00
_cell.angle_gamma   90.00
#
_symmetry.space_group_name_H-M   'P 1'
#
loop_
_entity.id
_entity.type
_entity.pdbx_description
1 polymer ?
#
loop_
_entity_poly.entity_id
_entity_poly.type
_entity_poly.pdbx_seq_one_letter_code
_entity_poly.pdbx_strand_id
1 'polypeptide(L)'
;MPDQSVDRLLEHYTIERRLADRLRAAPPGQRSRVYGEVYDELFRCIPDHPQLSIDPAQRNQQVLARLRFVSRFLDKDSCLMEIGAGDCAFSINAAHLIRLGIVVDVSEVIVSVAAGLEKLEIVITDGVSLPVERGSVDVAYSDQLMEHLHPDDAKAQLANVVRALRPGGVYICITPNRIYGPHDVSRGFDEVATGLHLREYSAHEIREMFLAAGFKKVDFYAGGRGHYVRLPTSAALAAETTFERLPRLIRDKVPRLALCLVFGLNVVATR
;
A
#
# COMPACT_ATOMS: atom_id res chain seq x y z
N MET A 1 -1.59 -12.90 -17.70
CA MET A 1 -3.01 -12.52 -17.59
C MET A 1 -3.74 -13.43 -18.56
N PRO A 2 -4.88 -14.06 -18.20
CA PRO A 2 -5.74 -14.67 -19.21
C PRO A 2 -6.11 -13.59 -20.21
N ASP A 3 -6.27 -14.01 -21.46
CA ASP A 3 -6.53 -13.17 -22.64
C ASP A 3 -7.89 -12.45 -22.47
N GLN A 4 -7.89 -11.33 -21.74
CA GLN A 4 -9.06 -10.45 -21.70
C GLN A 4 -9.14 -9.80 -23.06
N SER A 5 -10.28 -9.88 -23.71
CA SER A 5 -10.51 -9.17 -24.96
C SER A 5 -10.22 -7.67 -24.74
N VAL A 6 -9.71 -7.00 -25.75
CA VAL A 6 -9.40 -5.54 -25.69
C VAL A 6 -10.63 -4.75 -25.22
N ASP A 7 -11.83 -5.18 -25.64
CA ASP A 7 -13.10 -4.57 -25.23
C ASP A 7 -13.35 -4.69 -23.73
N ARG A 8 -13.03 -5.84 -23.12
CA ARG A 8 -13.18 -6.05 -21.67
C ARG A 8 -12.21 -5.18 -20.88
N LEU A 9 -10.97 -5.05 -21.35
CA LEU A 9 -9.97 -4.19 -20.71
C LEU A 9 -10.36 -2.71 -20.81
N LEU A 10 -10.93 -2.28 -21.95
CA LEU A 10 -11.42 -0.91 -22.14
C LEU A 10 -12.63 -0.63 -21.25
N GLU A 11 -13.55 -1.59 -21.10
CA GLU A 11 -14.68 -1.49 -20.17
C GLU A 11 -14.20 -1.31 -18.73
N HIS A 12 -13.27 -2.17 -18.28
CA HIS A 12 -12.66 -2.09 -16.95
C HIS A 12 -12.01 -0.72 -16.73
N TYR A 13 -11.16 -0.28 -17.65
CA TYR A 13 -10.53 1.04 -17.58
C TYR A 13 -11.54 2.18 -17.49
N THR A 14 -12.60 2.14 -18.29
CA THR A 14 -13.63 3.20 -18.32
C THR A 14 -14.36 3.28 -16.97
N ILE A 15 -14.68 2.13 -16.38
CA ILE A 15 -15.34 2.05 -15.06
C ILE A 15 -14.41 2.58 -13.97
N GLU A 16 -13.19 2.07 -13.87
CA GLU A 16 -12.24 2.51 -12.83
C GLU A 16 -11.94 4.00 -12.92
N ARG A 17 -11.71 4.53 -14.14
CA ARG A 17 -11.43 5.95 -14.34
C ARG A 17 -12.57 6.82 -13.84
N ARG A 18 -13.82 6.49 -14.20
CA ARG A 18 -15.01 7.20 -13.72
C ARG A 18 -15.11 7.19 -12.19
N LEU A 19 -14.86 6.05 -11.57
CA LEU A 19 -14.89 5.88 -10.11
C LEU A 19 -13.75 6.65 -9.43
N ALA A 20 -12.56 6.63 -10.00
CA ALA A 20 -11.42 7.41 -9.53
C ALA A 20 -11.65 8.92 -9.63
N ASP A 21 -12.25 9.41 -10.71
CA ASP A 21 -12.60 10.82 -10.87
C ASP A 21 -13.63 11.26 -9.82
N ARG A 22 -14.58 10.39 -9.46
CA ARG A 22 -15.52 10.62 -8.36
C ARG A 22 -14.80 10.77 -7.02
N LEU A 23 -13.80 9.92 -6.74
CA LEU A 23 -12.97 10.00 -5.51
C LEU A 23 -12.11 11.27 -5.50
N ARG A 24 -11.46 11.60 -6.62
CA ARG A 24 -10.63 12.82 -6.73
C ARG A 24 -11.43 14.09 -6.52
N ALA A 25 -12.70 14.12 -6.96
CA ALA A 25 -13.58 15.25 -6.82
C ALA A 25 -14.29 15.32 -5.45
N ALA A 26 -14.23 14.27 -4.64
CA ALA A 26 -14.96 14.20 -3.38
C ALA A 26 -14.38 15.16 -2.32
N PRO A 27 -15.22 15.97 -1.66
CA PRO A 27 -14.79 16.82 -0.54
C PRO A 27 -14.26 15.97 0.63
N PRO A 28 -13.28 16.46 1.44
CA PRO A 28 -12.68 15.71 2.54
C PRO A 28 -13.69 15.01 3.46
N GLY A 29 -14.74 15.72 3.89
CA GLY A 29 -15.76 15.19 4.80
C GLY A 29 -16.68 14.12 4.21
N GLN A 30 -16.58 13.82 2.91
CA GLN A 30 -17.41 12.82 2.21
C GLN A 30 -16.58 11.63 1.71
N ARG A 31 -15.25 11.74 1.67
CA ARG A 31 -14.37 10.74 1.04
C ARG A 31 -14.50 9.36 1.68
N SER A 32 -14.60 9.28 3.00
CA SER A 32 -14.78 8.00 3.71
C SER A 32 -15.97 7.20 3.15
N ARG A 33 -17.12 7.85 3.00
CA ARG A 33 -18.30 7.22 2.39
C ARG A 33 -18.07 6.87 0.92
N VAL A 34 -17.44 7.80 0.17
CA VAL A 34 -17.21 7.63 -1.28
C VAL A 34 -16.24 6.47 -1.55
N TYR A 35 -15.24 6.23 -0.69
CA TYR A 35 -14.37 5.04 -0.79
C TYR A 35 -15.20 3.75 -0.79
N GLY A 36 -16.06 3.53 0.20
CA GLY A 36 -16.91 2.34 0.26
C GLY A 36 -17.81 2.20 -0.97
N GLU A 37 -18.52 3.28 -1.33
CA GLU A 37 -19.42 3.27 -2.49
C GLU A 37 -18.70 2.94 -3.81
N VAL A 38 -17.47 3.45 -4.00
CA VAL A 38 -16.66 3.24 -5.20
C VAL A 38 -16.22 1.80 -5.32
N TYR A 39 -15.71 1.19 -4.24
CA TYR A 39 -15.27 -0.21 -4.28
C TYR A 39 -16.45 -1.18 -4.40
N ASP A 40 -17.58 -0.91 -3.76
CA ASP A 40 -18.81 -1.69 -3.92
C ASP A 40 -19.32 -1.64 -5.37
N GLU A 41 -19.28 -0.46 -6.00
CA GLU A 41 -19.65 -0.29 -7.40
C GLU A 41 -18.67 -0.99 -8.33
N LEU A 42 -17.33 -0.87 -8.08
CA LEU A 42 -16.29 -1.56 -8.84
C LEU A 42 -16.55 -3.06 -8.91
N PHE A 43 -16.66 -3.70 -7.75
CA PHE A 43 -16.80 -5.16 -7.69
C PHE A 43 -18.14 -5.66 -8.21
N ARG A 44 -19.20 -4.82 -8.15
CA ARG A 44 -20.47 -5.14 -8.79
C ARG A 44 -20.39 -5.07 -10.32
N CYS A 45 -19.68 -4.06 -10.85
CA CYS A 45 -19.53 -3.88 -12.29
C CYS A 45 -18.50 -4.84 -12.89
N ILE A 46 -17.49 -5.26 -12.10
CA ILE A 46 -16.39 -6.13 -12.54
C ILE A 46 -16.27 -7.32 -11.59
N PRO A 47 -17.18 -8.32 -11.67
CA PRO A 47 -17.19 -9.47 -10.76
C PRO A 47 -15.94 -10.36 -10.88
N ASP A 48 -15.24 -10.29 -12.01
CA ASP A 48 -13.97 -10.98 -12.30
C ASP A 48 -12.73 -10.11 -12.03
N HIS A 49 -12.89 -9.06 -11.21
CA HIS A 49 -11.78 -8.16 -10.87
C HIS A 49 -10.59 -8.95 -10.30
N PRO A 50 -9.34 -8.65 -10.72
CA PRO A 50 -8.16 -9.41 -10.29
C PRO A 50 -7.99 -9.54 -8.77
N GLN A 51 -8.42 -8.54 -7.99
CA GLN A 51 -8.38 -8.59 -6.53
C GLN A 51 -9.32 -9.64 -5.93
N LEU A 52 -10.41 -9.99 -6.63
CA LEU A 52 -11.38 -11.01 -6.18
C LEU A 52 -11.00 -12.43 -6.60
N SER A 53 -10.05 -12.58 -7.52
CA SER A 53 -9.70 -13.86 -8.17
C SER A 53 -8.26 -14.32 -7.90
N ILE A 54 -7.63 -13.81 -6.85
CA ILE A 54 -6.26 -14.24 -6.49
C ILE A 54 -6.30 -15.68 -6.01
N ASP A 55 -5.49 -16.54 -6.63
CA ASP A 55 -5.30 -17.92 -6.17
C ASP A 55 -4.83 -17.96 -4.71
N PRO A 56 -5.50 -18.73 -3.82
CA PRO A 56 -5.16 -18.79 -2.39
C PRO A 56 -3.70 -19.17 -2.13
N ALA A 57 -3.11 -20.07 -2.94
CA ALA A 57 -1.70 -20.45 -2.79
C ALA A 57 -0.77 -19.27 -3.14
N GLN A 58 -1.08 -18.53 -4.20
CA GLN A 58 -0.34 -17.32 -4.58
C GLN A 58 -0.49 -16.24 -3.51
N ARG A 59 -1.69 -16.03 -2.97
CA ARG A 59 -1.94 -15.08 -1.87
C ARG A 59 -1.10 -15.44 -0.65
N ASN A 60 -1.12 -16.70 -0.23
CA ASN A 60 -0.32 -17.18 0.90
C ASN A 60 1.19 -16.95 0.69
N GLN A 61 1.71 -17.23 -0.50
CA GLN A 61 3.12 -16.95 -0.82
C GLN A 61 3.46 -15.47 -0.71
N GLN A 62 2.57 -14.58 -1.15
CA GLN A 62 2.76 -13.13 -1.01
C GLN A 62 2.79 -12.72 0.46
N VAL A 63 1.82 -13.19 1.26
CA VAL A 63 1.76 -12.91 2.70
C VAL A 63 3.02 -13.37 3.42
N LEU A 64 3.47 -14.60 3.19
CA LEU A 64 4.68 -15.14 3.79
C LEU A 64 5.94 -14.37 3.37
N ALA A 65 6.00 -13.90 2.12
CA ALA A 65 7.09 -13.07 1.65
C ALA A 65 7.12 -11.69 2.36
N ARG A 66 5.95 -11.07 2.57
CA ARG A 66 5.81 -9.83 3.35
C ARG A 66 6.17 -10.06 4.82
N LEU A 67 5.67 -11.14 5.39
CA LEU A 67 5.95 -11.48 6.78
C LEU A 67 7.45 -11.67 7.05
N ARG A 68 8.20 -12.32 6.15
CA ARG A 68 9.67 -12.42 6.24
C ARG A 68 10.36 -11.06 6.26
N PHE A 69 9.81 -10.06 5.58
CA PHE A 69 10.35 -8.71 5.60
C PHE A 69 10.01 -7.99 6.90
N VAL A 70 8.74 -7.97 7.25
CA VAL A 70 8.22 -7.22 8.41
C VAL A 70 8.69 -7.82 9.73
N SER A 71 8.81 -9.16 9.83
CA SER A 71 9.27 -9.85 11.04
C SER A 71 10.66 -9.43 11.52
N ARG A 72 11.47 -8.82 10.65
CA ARG A 72 12.78 -8.26 11.02
C ARG A 72 12.67 -7.06 11.99
N PHE A 73 11.47 -6.51 12.14
CA PHE A 73 11.15 -5.34 12.97
C PHE A 73 10.20 -5.71 14.13
N LEU A 74 9.82 -6.98 14.24
CA LEU A 74 8.90 -7.50 15.25
C LEU A 74 9.65 -8.34 16.30
N ASP A 75 9.11 -8.33 17.49
CA ASP A 75 9.40 -9.29 18.57
C ASP A 75 8.10 -9.68 19.29
N LYS A 76 8.21 -10.56 20.29
CA LYS A 76 7.04 -11.08 21.01
C LYS A 76 6.30 -10.04 21.86
N ASP A 77 6.94 -8.92 22.16
CA ASP A 77 6.37 -7.83 22.94
C ASP A 77 5.78 -6.74 22.03
N SER A 78 6.00 -6.82 20.72
CA SER A 78 5.59 -5.81 19.76
C SER A 78 4.07 -5.70 19.65
N CYS A 79 3.60 -4.44 19.53
CA CYS A 79 2.29 -4.08 19.03
C CYS A 79 2.41 -3.72 17.53
N LEU A 80 1.79 -4.55 16.69
CA LEU A 80 1.74 -4.37 15.23
C LEU A 80 0.39 -3.75 14.84
N MET A 81 0.40 -2.70 14.02
CA MET A 81 -0.80 -2.14 13.41
C MET A 81 -0.74 -2.30 11.90
N GLU A 82 -1.64 -3.11 11.34
CA GLU A 82 -1.84 -3.24 9.89
C GLU A 82 -2.93 -2.28 9.42
N ILE A 83 -2.62 -1.40 8.44
CA ILE A 83 -3.52 -0.38 7.91
C ILE A 83 -3.94 -0.78 6.49
N GLY A 84 -5.25 -0.87 6.24
CA GLY A 84 -5.79 -1.42 5.01
C GLY A 84 -5.61 -2.94 4.96
N ALA A 85 -6.03 -3.61 6.03
CA ALA A 85 -5.73 -5.02 6.25
C ALA A 85 -6.44 -5.98 5.26
N GLY A 86 -7.51 -5.53 4.62
CA GLY A 86 -8.26 -6.34 3.67
C GLY A 86 -8.69 -7.69 4.28
N ASP A 87 -8.24 -8.80 3.69
CA ASP A 87 -8.53 -10.16 4.15
C ASP A 87 -7.82 -10.57 5.47
N CYS A 88 -7.10 -9.66 6.12
CA CYS A 88 -6.35 -9.86 7.36
C CYS A 88 -5.32 -10.99 7.33
N ALA A 89 -5.04 -11.56 6.16
CA ALA A 89 -4.15 -12.71 6.05
C ALA A 89 -2.75 -12.44 6.60
N PHE A 90 -2.26 -11.20 6.47
CA PHE A 90 -0.96 -10.83 7.02
C PHE A 90 -0.99 -10.80 8.56
N SER A 91 -1.94 -10.08 9.19
CA SER A 91 -2.08 -10.00 10.65
C SER A 91 -2.34 -11.36 11.29
N ILE A 92 -3.17 -12.21 10.67
CA ILE A 92 -3.43 -13.58 11.13
C ILE A 92 -2.13 -14.39 11.15
N ASN A 93 -1.33 -14.33 10.09
CA ASN A 93 -0.03 -15.01 10.06
C ASN A 93 1.02 -14.37 10.97
N ALA A 94 0.93 -13.07 11.28
CA ALA A 94 1.84 -12.37 12.19
C ALA A 94 1.52 -12.60 13.67
N ALA A 95 0.30 -13.00 14.03
CA ALA A 95 -0.18 -13.07 15.41
C ALA A 95 0.71 -13.92 16.36
N HIS A 96 1.36 -14.96 15.83
CA HIS A 96 2.27 -15.79 16.63
C HIS A 96 3.62 -15.13 16.96
N LEU A 97 3.98 -14.02 16.27
CA LEU A 97 5.24 -13.29 16.42
C LEU A 97 5.15 -12.08 17.35
N ILE A 98 3.93 -11.67 17.72
CA ILE A 98 3.64 -10.39 18.36
C ILE A 98 2.87 -10.57 19.67
N ARG A 99 2.82 -9.51 20.47
CA ARG A 99 1.96 -9.42 21.66
C ARG A 99 0.52 -9.04 21.28
N LEU A 100 0.37 -8.06 20.37
CA LEU A 100 -0.92 -7.51 19.97
C LEU A 100 -0.85 -7.09 18.49
N GLY A 101 -1.87 -7.44 17.71
CA GLY A 101 -2.11 -6.94 16.37
C GLY A 101 -3.35 -6.06 16.34
N ILE A 102 -3.23 -4.84 15.81
CA ILE A 102 -4.34 -3.93 15.54
C ILE A 102 -4.61 -3.96 14.03
N VAL A 103 -5.78 -4.44 13.67
CA VAL A 103 -6.23 -4.59 12.27
C VAL A 103 -7.11 -3.40 11.93
N VAL A 104 -6.62 -2.51 11.07
CA VAL A 104 -7.31 -1.26 10.71
C VAL A 104 -7.82 -1.34 9.27
N ASP A 105 -9.12 -1.17 9.08
CA ASP A 105 -9.74 -1.12 7.75
C ASP A 105 -11.00 -0.23 7.75
N VAL A 106 -11.51 0.08 6.56
CA VAL A 106 -12.78 0.81 6.38
C VAL A 106 -13.98 -0.13 6.29
N SER A 107 -13.76 -1.43 6.04
CA SER A 107 -14.80 -2.44 5.81
C SER A 107 -14.87 -3.45 6.95
N GLU A 108 -15.91 -3.35 7.78
CA GLU A 108 -16.18 -4.32 8.84
C GLU A 108 -16.39 -5.74 8.29
N VAL A 109 -17.02 -5.86 7.14
CA VAL A 109 -17.33 -7.16 6.50
C VAL A 109 -16.03 -7.89 6.13
N ILE A 110 -15.06 -7.19 5.53
CA ILE A 110 -13.81 -7.80 5.07
C ILE A 110 -12.96 -8.27 6.25
N VAL A 111 -12.82 -7.44 7.30
CA VAL A 111 -11.98 -7.79 8.46
C VAL A 111 -12.65 -8.71 9.47
N SER A 112 -13.95 -9.02 9.29
CA SER A 112 -14.69 -9.91 10.19
C SER A 112 -14.06 -11.30 10.34
N VAL A 113 -13.26 -11.74 9.36
CA VAL A 113 -12.49 -12.99 9.41
C VAL A 113 -11.48 -13.01 10.57
N ALA A 114 -11.02 -11.87 11.05
CA ALA A 114 -10.12 -11.74 12.20
C ALA A 114 -10.88 -11.59 13.54
N ALA A 115 -12.21 -11.50 13.52
CA ALA A 115 -13.00 -11.28 14.71
C ALA A 115 -12.89 -12.48 15.70
N GLY A 116 -12.62 -12.17 16.96
CA GLY A 116 -12.47 -13.18 18.01
C GLY A 116 -11.17 -13.98 17.97
N LEU A 117 -10.24 -13.69 17.06
CA LEU A 117 -8.92 -14.28 17.09
C LEU A 117 -8.09 -13.68 18.24
N GLU A 118 -7.42 -14.56 18.99
CA GLU A 118 -6.53 -14.14 20.07
C GLU A 118 -5.46 -13.18 19.53
N LYS A 119 -5.18 -12.12 20.29
CA LYS A 119 -4.19 -11.07 20.00
C LYS A 119 -4.52 -10.16 18.82
N LEU A 120 -5.68 -10.25 18.20
CA LEU A 120 -6.07 -9.33 17.13
C LEU A 120 -7.25 -8.46 17.57
N GLU A 121 -7.08 -7.15 17.46
CA GLU A 121 -8.11 -6.14 17.70
C GLU A 121 -8.49 -5.48 16.38
N ILE A 122 -9.78 -5.44 16.07
CA ILE A 122 -10.30 -4.81 14.85
C ILE A 122 -10.67 -3.37 15.15
N VAL A 123 -10.20 -2.46 14.28
CA VAL A 123 -10.50 -1.02 14.34
C VAL A 123 -11.06 -0.59 13.00
N ILE A 124 -12.35 -0.28 12.97
CA ILE A 124 -13.00 0.28 11.77
C ILE A 124 -12.81 1.79 11.75
N THR A 125 -12.39 2.34 10.60
CA THR A 125 -12.07 3.75 10.46
C THR A 125 -12.65 4.36 9.18
N ASP A 126 -12.44 5.67 9.04
CA ASP A 126 -12.78 6.44 7.83
C ASP A 126 -11.71 6.36 6.73
N GLY A 127 -10.67 5.50 6.90
CA GLY A 127 -9.53 5.37 6.01
C GLY A 127 -8.38 6.37 6.29
N VAL A 128 -8.59 7.35 7.16
CA VAL A 128 -7.61 8.39 7.51
C VAL A 128 -7.29 8.39 8.99
N SER A 129 -8.34 8.36 9.82
CA SER A 129 -8.22 8.37 11.28
C SER A 129 -7.67 7.04 11.80
N LEU A 130 -6.79 7.11 12.78
CA LEU A 130 -6.29 5.94 13.49
C LEU A 130 -6.61 6.12 14.98
N PRO A 131 -7.80 5.63 15.44
CA PRO A 131 -8.27 5.83 16.81
C PRO A 131 -7.58 4.85 17.78
N VAL A 132 -6.26 4.87 17.78
CA VAL A 132 -5.40 4.12 18.69
C VAL A 132 -4.69 5.07 19.65
N GLU A 133 -4.27 4.55 20.80
CA GLU A 133 -3.55 5.34 21.80
C GLU A 133 -2.23 5.88 21.22
N ARG A 134 -1.91 7.13 21.59
CA ARG A 134 -0.67 7.76 21.13
C ARG A 134 0.56 7.04 21.67
N GLY A 135 1.45 6.65 20.76
CA GLY A 135 2.71 6.01 21.13
C GLY A 135 2.56 4.56 21.58
N SER A 136 1.44 3.89 21.26
CA SER A 136 1.17 2.50 21.63
C SER A 136 1.67 1.47 20.61
N VAL A 137 2.01 1.88 19.41
CA VAL A 137 2.35 1.01 18.28
C VAL A 137 3.87 0.94 18.10
N ASP A 138 4.43 -0.27 18.02
CA ASP A 138 5.83 -0.51 17.73
C ASP A 138 6.10 -0.49 16.22
N VAL A 139 5.26 -1.20 15.46
CA VAL A 139 5.36 -1.32 14.02
C VAL A 139 4.00 -1.06 13.39
N ALA A 140 3.93 -0.06 12.50
CA ALA A 140 2.80 0.12 11.59
C ALA A 140 3.18 -0.47 10.22
N TYR A 141 2.20 -1.05 9.54
CA TYR A 141 2.40 -1.69 8.23
C TYR A 141 1.24 -1.39 7.29
N SER A 142 1.55 -1.09 6.02
CA SER A 142 0.57 -1.10 4.93
C SER A 142 1.18 -1.66 3.65
N ASP A 143 0.38 -2.35 2.86
CA ASP A 143 0.78 -2.93 1.57
C ASP A 143 -0.25 -2.59 0.50
N GLN A 144 0.17 -1.86 -0.53
CA GLN A 144 -0.68 -1.43 -1.63
C GLN A 144 -1.93 -0.65 -1.15
N LEU A 145 -1.70 0.33 -0.27
CA LEU A 145 -2.76 1.17 0.28
C LEU A 145 -2.59 2.65 -0.13
N MET A 146 -1.37 3.18 -0.01
CA MET A 146 -1.13 4.62 -0.12
C MET A 146 -1.51 5.19 -1.49
N GLU A 147 -1.34 4.43 -2.55
CA GLU A 147 -1.71 4.78 -3.93
C GLU A 147 -3.23 4.93 -4.13
N HIS A 148 -4.02 4.27 -3.30
CA HIS A 148 -5.49 4.31 -3.35
C HIS A 148 -6.09 5.49 -2.56
N LEU A 149 -5.29 6.14 -1.73
CA LEU A 149 -5.76 7.29 -0.95
C LEU A 149 -5.72 8.58 -1.78
N HIS A 150 -6.72 9.45 -1.54
CA HIS A 150 -6.61 10.83 -2.00
C HIS A 150 -5.33 11.45 -1.44
N PRO A 151 -4.57 12.27 -2.20
CA PRO A 151 -3.29 12.81 -1.74
C PRO A 151 -3.33 13.55 -0.40
N ASP A 152 -4.43 14.25 -0.09
CA ASP A 152 -4.58 14.92 1.21
C ASP A 152 -4.85 13.94 2.34
N ASP A 153 -5.62 12.87 2.06
CA ASP A 153 -5.92 11.82 3.02
C ASP A 153 -4.66 10.99 3.34
N ALA A 154 -3.82 10.72 2.34
CA ALA A 154 -2.51 10.08 2.53
C ALA A 154 -1.61 10.89 3.49
N LYS A 155 -1.57 12.22 3.33
CA LYS A 155 -0.80 13.09 4.25
C LYS A 155 -1.37 13.07 5.66
N ALA A 156 -2.69 13.16 5.79
CA ALA A 156 -3.37 13.13 7.09
C ALA A 156 -3.20 11.77 7.78
N GLN A 157 -3.31 10.66 7.04
CA GLN A 157 -3.05 9.31 7.56
C GLN A 157 -1.61 9.17 8.05
N LEU A 158 -0.60 9.66 7.30
CA LEU A 158 0.80 9.64 7.75
C LEU A 158 1.01 10.37 9.08
N ALA A 159 0.37 11.52 9.30
CA ALA A 159 0.44 12.24 10.58
C ALA A 159 -0.19 11.40 11.71
N ASN A 160 -1.28 10.69 11.44
CA ASN A 160 -1.89 9.78 12.40
C ASN A 160 -1.01 8.56 12.69
N VAL A 161 -0.31 8.00 11.68
CA VAL A 161 0.68 6.92 11.88
C VAL A 161 1.81 7.40 12.79
N VAL A 162 2.36 8.60 12.55
CA VAL A 162 3.40 9.17 13.42
C VAL A 162 2.88 9.32 14.85
N ARG A 163 1.63 9.76 15.05
CA ARG A 163 1.02 9.88 16.37
C ARG A 163 0.89 8.51 17.09
N ALA A 164 0.46 7.48 16.36
CA ALA A 164 0.24 6.13 16.88
C ALA A 164 1.54 5.42 17.26
N LEU A 165 2.60 5.58 16.46
CA LEU A 165 3.89 4.94 16.73
C LEU A 165 4.53 5.47 18.02
N ARG A 166 5.23 4.60 18.78
CA ARG A 166 6.10 5.03 19.88
C ARG A 166 7.36 5.72 19.37
N PRO A 167 8.10 6.48 20.20
CA PRO A 167 9.44 6.96 19.83
C PRO A 167 10.35 5.80 19.44
N GLY A 168 10.95 5.87 18.23
CA GLY A 168 11.75 4.80 17.65
C GLY A 168 10.94 3.68 17.00
N GLY A 169 9.61 3.73 17.04
CA GLY A 169 8.74 2.83 16.28
C GLY A 169 8.87 3.07 14.77
N VAL A 170 8.50 2.08 13.97
CA VAL A 170 8.68 2.11 12.52
C VAL A 170 7.35 1.98 11.76
N TYR A 171 7.26 2.66 10.64
CA TYR A 171 6.22 2.43 9.65
C TYR A 171 6.82 1.77 8.41
N ILE A 172 6.30 0.62 8.05
CA ILE A 172 6.67 -0.13 6.85
C ILE A 172 5.56 0.08 5.83
N CYS A 173 5.87 0.81 4.75
CA CYS A 173 4.95 1.12 3.66
C CYS A 173 5.45 0.48 2.38
N ILE A 174 4.58 -0.33 1.75
CA ILE A 174 4.85 -0.93 0.45
C ILE A 174 3.82 -0.38 -0.53
N THR A 175 4.29 0.30 -1.58
CA THR A 175 3.45 0.95 -2.60
C THR A 175 4.17 0.90 -3.95
N PRO A 176 3.47 0.98 -5.08
CA PRO A 176 4.10 1.01 -6.40
C PRO A 176 4.88 2.31 -6.62
N ASN A 177 5.92 2.24 -7.44
CA ASN A 177 6.69 3.42 -7.83
C ASN A 177 6.25 3.93 -9.20
N ARG A 178 5.84 5.20 -9.28
CA ARG A 178 5.36 5.82 -10.52
C ARG A 178 6.36 5.83 -11.67
N ILE A 179 7.68 5.74 -11.38
CA ILE A 179 8.71 5.88 -12.43
C ILE A 179 8.69 4.78 -13.49
N TYR A 180 8.06 3.64 -13.19
CA TYR A 180 7.82 2.54 -14.14
C TYR A 180 6.33 2.12 -14.18
N GLY A 181 5.45 2.99 -13.65
CA GLY A 181 3.98 2.89 -13.72
C GLY A 181 3.44 3.23 -15.12
N PRO A 182 2.11 3.34 -15.25
CA PRO A 182 1.10 3.04 -14.23
C PRO A 182 1.07 1.57 -13.80
N HIS A 183 0.57 1.33 -12.58
CA HIS A 183 0.44 -0.02 -12.01
C HIS A 183 -1.01 -0.49 -11.85
N ASP A 184 -1.97 0.36 -12.20
CA ASP A 184 -3.41 0.06 -12.27
C ASP A 184 -3.85 -0.27 -13.70
N VAL A 185 -5.16 -0.38 -13.92
CA VAL A 185 -5.76 -0.71 -15.22
C VAL A 185 -5.43 0.31 -16.32
N SER A 186 -5.11 1.57 -15.95
CA SER A 186 -4.79 2.65 -16.90
C SER A 186 -3.50 2.42 -17.67
N ARG A 187 -2.69 1.46 -17.27
CA ARG A 187 -1.39 1.14 -17.88
C ARG A 187 -1.41 0.94 -19.40
N GLY A 188 -2.51 0.43 -19.92
CA GLY A 188 -2.67 0.21 -21.37
C GLY A 188 -3.15 1.44 -22.13
N PHE A 189 -3.50 2.53 -21.42
CA PHE A 189 -4.23 3.67 -21.95
C PHE A 189 -3.56 5.02 -21.67
N ASP A 190 -2.92 5.18 -20.50
CA ASP A 190 -2.39 6.46 -20.04
C ASP A 190 -0.91 6.35 -19.65
N GLU A 191 -0.23 7.49 -19.58
CA GLU A 191 1.17 7.58 -19.13
C GLU A 191 1.31 7.66 -17.60
N VAL A 192 0.24 8.02 -16.90
CA VAL A 192 0.14 8.08 -15.44
C VAL A 192 -1.09 7.32 -14.97
N ALA A 193 -1.10 6.91 -13.70
CA ALA A 193 -2.26 6.23 -13.13
C ALA A 193 -3.50 7.14 -13.12
N THR A 194 -4.57 6.71 -13.77
CA THR A 194 -5.87 7.40 -13.85
C THR A 194 -7.03 6.54 -13.38
N GLY A 195 -6.78 5.26 -13.09
CA GLY A 195 -7.72 4.36 -12.42
C GLY A 195 -7.75 4.60 -10.91
N LEU A 196 -7.98 3.55 -10.14
CA LEU A 196 -8.11 3.61 -8.68
C LEU A 196 -6.77 3.76 -7.93
N HIS A 197 -5.63 3.76 -8.61
CA HIS A 197 -4.46 4.41 -8.08
C HIS A 197 -4.64 5.93 -8.20
N LEU A 198 -5.16 6.55 -7.14
CA LEU A 198 -5.41 7.99 -7.14
C LEU A 198 -4.13 8.79 -7.27
N ARG A 199 -3.01 8.25 -6.73
CA ARG A 199 -1.67 8.78 -6.92
C ARG A 199 -0.60 7.73 -6.67
N GLU A 200 0.20 7.43 -7.67
CA GLU A 200 1.47 6.71 -7.50
C GLU A 200 2.59 7.71 -7.18
N TYR A 201 3.55 7.31 -6.37
CA TYR A 201 4.62 8.16 -5.86
C TYR A 201 5.98 7.71 -6.36
N SER A 202 6.96 8.63 -6.39
CA SER A 202 8.39 8.31 -6.52
C SER A 202 9.04 8.16 -5.14
N ALA A 203 10.28 7.64 -5.10
CA ALA A 203 11.04 7.56 -3.85
C ALA A 203 11.33 8.96 -3.27
N HIS A 204 11.57 9.95 -4.13
CA HIS A 204 11.75 11.34 -3.71
C HIS A 204 10.47 11.88 -3.02
N GLU A 205 9.31 11.73 -3.66
CA GLU A 205 8.04 12.20 -3.12
C GLU A 205 7.68 11.51 -1.79
N ILE A 206 7.84 10.18 -1.71
CA ILE A 206 7.61 9.42 -0.48
C ILE A 206 8.51 9.93 0.64
N ARG A 207 9.80 10.10 0.37
CA ARG A 207 10.74 10.60 1.38
C ARG A 207 10.33 11.96 1.90
N GLU A 208 10.01 12.90 1.02
CA GLU A 208 9.58 14.25 1.41
C GLU A 208 8.29 14.22 2.24
N MET A 209 7.28 13.46 1.80
CA MET A 209 6.01 13.33 2.52
C MET A 209 6.21 12.75 3.92
N PHE A 210 7.03 11.71 4.06
CA PHE A 210 7.26 11.06 5.34
C PHE A 210 8.04 11.98 6.30
N LEU A 211 9.07 12.66 5.83
CA LEU A 211 9.81 13.65 6.65
C LEU A 211 8.90 14.81 7.07
N ALA A 212 8.06 15.31 6.15
CA ALA A 212 7.11 16.37 6.45
C ALA A 212 6.03 15.93 7.48
N ALA A 213 5.65 14.66 7.49
CA ALA A 213 4.74 14.08 8.48
C ALA A 213 5.36 13.93 9.87
N GLY A 214 6.70 14.02 10.01
CA GLY A 214 7.41 13.94 11.29
C GLY A 214 8.23 12.67 11.52
N PHE A 215 8.41 11.81 10.51
CA PHE A 215 9.39 10.73 10.59
C PHE A 215 10.81 11.31 10.56
N LYS A 216 11.71 10.75 11.36
CA LYS A 216 13.11 11.21 11.45
C LYS A 216 14.01 10.61 10.38
N LYS A 217 13.63 9.43 9.90
CA LYS A 217 14.43 8.65 8.97
C LYS A 217 13.53 7.89 8.01
N VAL A 218 13.95 7.81 6.75
CA VAL A 218 13.27 7.06 5.70
C VAL A 218 14.30 6.21 4.96
N ASP A 219 14.20 4.90 5.12
CA ASP A 219 15.08 3.91 4.50
C ASP A 219 14.32 3.19 3.37
N PHE A 220 15.02 2.92 2.28
CA PHE A 220 14.50 2.17 1.14
C PHE A 220 15.11 0.77 1.10
N TYR A 221 14.29 -0.21 0.69
CA TYR A 221 14.71 -1.59 0.54
C TYR A 221 14.45 -2.07 -0.89
N ALA A 222 15.49 -2.56 -1.55
CA ALA A 222 15.37 -3.27 -2.82
C ALA A 222 15.10 -4.75 -2.56
N GLY A 223 14.33 -5.37 -3.43
CA GLY A 223 14.07 -6.81 -3.35
C GLY A 223 12.61 -7.19 -3.51
N GLY A 224 12.33 -8.45 -3.22
CA GLY A 224 10.99 -9.04 -3.32
C GLY A 224 11.01 -10.50 -2.87
N ARG A 225 9.84 -11.14 -2.84
CA ARG A 225 9.68 -12.55 -2.46
C ARG A 225 10.28 -12.91 -1.09
N GLY A 226 10.28 -11.95 -0.16
CA GLY A 226 10.83 -12.12 1.19
C GLY A 226 12.31 -11.81 1.35
N HIS A 227 13.01 -11.46 0.28
CA HIS A 227 14.42 -11.09 0.29
C HIS A 227 14.57 -9.60 0.01
N TYR A 228 14.94 -8.83 1.02
CA TYR A 228 15.06 -7.38 0.95
C TYR A 228 16.40 -6.92 1.52
N VAL A 229 17.05 -6.02 0.79
CA VAL A 229 18.33 -5.40 1.16
C VAL A 229 18.11 -3.90 1.32
N ARG A 230 18.53 -3.36 2.46
CA ARG A 230 18.52 -1.91 2.69
C ARG A 230 19.48 -1.22 1.75
N LEU A 231 18.99 -0.22 1.05
CA LEU A 231 19.82 0.64 0.21
C LEU A 231 20.20 1.91 0.99
N PRO A 232 21.41 2.46 0.79
CA PRO A 232 21.67 3.84 1.18
C PRO A 232 20.66 4.75 0.51
N THR A 233 19.97 5.59 1.29
CA THR A 233 18.88 6.45 0.77
C THR A 233 19.34 7.32 -0.39
N SER A 234 20.55 7.90 -0.28
CA SER A 234 21.15 8.69 -1.37
C SER A 234 21.35 7.88 -2.66
N ALA A 235 21.74 6.62 -2.53
CA ALA A 235 21.92 5.74 -3.69
C ALA A 235 20.57 5.37 -4.33
N ALA A 236 19.54 5.08 -3.54
CA ALA A 236 18.20 4.80 -4.04
C ALA A 236 17.64 6.00 -4.83
N LEU A 237 17.73 7.21 -4.27
CA LEU A 237 17.28 8.44 -4.92
C LEU A 237 18.09 8.79 -6.18
N ALA A 238 19.41 8.61 -6.13
CA ALA A 238 20.28 8.86 -7.30
C ALA A 238 20.00 7.86 -8.42
N ALA A 239 19.77 6.59 -8.10
CA ALA A 239 19.39 5.56 -9.07
C ALA A 239 18.04 5.89 -9.74
N GLU A 240 17.04 6.31 -8.96
CA GLU A 240 15.74 6.74 -9.47
C GLU A 240 15.88 7.94 -10.42
N THR A 241 16.57 9.00 -9.98
CA THR A 241 16.85 10.19 -10.80
C THR A 241 17.57 9.84 -12.09
N THR A 242 18.54 8.92 -12.03
CA THR A 242 19.30 8.47 -13.20
C THR A 242 18.37 7.71 -14.17
N PHE A 243 17.53 6.81 -13.66
CA PHE A 243 16.59 6.06 -14.46
C PHE A 243 15.55 6.97 -15.14
N GLU A 244 15.01 7.96 -14.44
CA GLU A 244 14.06 8.93 -15.02
C GLU A 244 14.66 9.74 -16.18
N ARG A 245 15.97 10.02 -16.14
CA ARG A 245 16.69 10.73 -17.20
C ARG A 245 17.02 9.88 -18.43
N LEU A 246 16.93 8.56 -18.34
CA LEU A 246 17.17 7.68 -19.48
C LEU A 246 16.11 7.91 -20.57
N PRO A 247 16.50 7.88 -21.86
CA PRO A 247 15.55 7.90 -22.95
C PRO A 247 14.49 6.80 -22.80
N ARG A 248 13.23 7.10 -23.14
CA ARG A 248 12.11 6.16 -23.05
C ARG A 248 12.41 4.82 -23.72
N LEU A 249 13.03 4.87 -24.92
CA LEU A 249 13.46 3.68 -25.67
C LEU A 249 14.37 2.71 -24.87
N ILE A 250 15.13 3.24 -23.91
CA ILE A 250 15.99 2.44 -23.03
C ILE A 250 15.18 1.95 -21.84
N ARG A 251 14.39 2.82 -21.21
CA ARG A 251 13.56 2.46 -20.05
C ARG A 251 12.59 1.34 -20.37
N ASP A 252 11.95 1.39 -21.54
CA ASP A 252 10.96 0.42 -21.99
C ASP A 252 11.55 -0.98 -22.25
N LYS A 253 12.88 -1.09 -22.42
CA LYS A 253 13.57 -2.36 -22.58
C LYS A 253 13.93 -3.05 -21.26
N VAL A 254 13.86 -2.34 -20.13
CA VAL A 254 14.18 -2.92 -18.82
C VAL A 254 13.04 -3.83 -18.37
N PRO A 255 13.30 -5.11 -18.06
CA PRO A 255 12.24 -6.01 -17.61
C PRO A 255 11.56 -5.48 -16.33
N ARG A 256 10.23 -5.49 -16.30
CA ARG A 256 9.46 -5.00 -15.15
C ARG A 256 9.82 -5.67 -13.83
N LEU A 257 10.12 -6.97 -13.87
CA LEU A 257 10.57 -7.67 -12.66
C LEU A 257 11.85 -7.04 -12.09
N ALA A 258 12.80 -6.66 -12.95
CA ALA A 258 14.01 -5.97 -12.51
C ALA A 258 13.67 -4.58 -11.93
N LEU A 259 12.78 -3.83 -12.58
CA LEU A 259 12.31 -2.53 -12.06
C LEU A 259 11.62 -2.67 -10.71
N CYS A 260 10.74 -3.66 -10.55
CA CYS A 260 10.07 -3.94 -9.29
C CYS A 260 11.06 -4.29 -8.17
N LEU A 261 12.08 -5.10 -8.46
CA LEU A 261 13.08 -5.51 -7.47
C LEU A 261 14.00 -4.36 -7.05
N VAL A 262 14.33 -3.44 -7.97
CA VAL A 262 15.27 -2.33 -7.72
C VAL A 262 14.54 -1.08 -7.23
N PHE A 263 13.42 -0.73 -7.85
CA PHE A 263 12.71 0.54 -7.63
C PHE A 263 11.37 0.37 -6.91
N GLY A 264 10.96 -0.84 -6.56
CA GLY A 264 9.74 -1.02 -5.73
C GLY A 264 9.88 -0.22 -4.44
N LEU A 265 8.85 0.54 -4.08
CA LEU A 265 8.86 1.35 -2.85
C LEU A 265 8.54 0.44 -1.65
N ASN A 266 9.57 -0.19 -1.13
CA ASN A 266 9.54 -0.88 0.17
C ASN A 266 10.22 0.03 1.18
N VAL A 267 9.43 0.79 1.90
CA VAL A 267 9.90 1.91 2.73
C VAL A 267 9.79 1.56 4.20
N VAL A 268 10.83 1.86 4.98
CA VAL A 268 10.81 1.79 6.43
C VAL A 268 11.13 3.16 6.98
N ALA A 269 10.15 3.79 7.62
CA ALA A 269 10.30 5.12 8.21
C ALA A 269 10.28 5.02 9.74
N THR A 270 11.21 5.69 10.41
CA THR A 270 11.36 5.70 11.87
C THR A 270 10.83 7.01 12.44
N ARG A 271 9.98 6.91 13.49
CA ARG A 271 9.51 8.04 14.27
C ARG A 271 10.57 8.66 15.16
#